data_13e210d45489b2d98976d7bc528f48e7
#
_entry.id   13e210d45489b2d98976d7bc528f48e7
#
_cell.length_a   1.000
_cell.length_b   1.000
_cell.length_c   1.000
_cell.angle_alpha   90.00
_cell.angle_beta   90.00
_cell.angle_gamma   90.00
#
_symmetry.space_group_name_H-M   'P 1'
#
loop_
_entity.id
_entity.type
_entity.pdbx_description
1 polymer ?
#
loop_
_entity_poly.entity_id
_entity_poly.type
_entity_poly.pdbx_seq_one_letter_code
_entity_poly.pdbx_strand_id
1 'polypeptide(L)'
;FFVGSRYAFQKACKRRTSHPVNLETADDEQNSLSTKNEKIIITASDGVRLVGYFYERKKNAPIVIFFNGLWSTGFVNGKPIYRITEKHNWNLLLATLRAHGESGGEYSTFGALEKYDCRDWVSWARKRFGTESLIFLMGISMGGAIAMLSSNLEGMECVRGIIDEGGYTSPLEMIEINSRDKLQSKFLVRIFSELVNVGARIWGRCNLRGVDACKALMNTKIPVLIIHGDKDTQAPVAMAYRLNNSCKSEKQMLIIRGAGHTDCYKIDPLRYENV
;
A
#
# COMPACT_ATOMS: atom_id res chain seq x y z
N PHE A 1 -18.87 -25.17 -6.36
CA PHE A 1 -18.52 -24.11 -5.40
C PHE A 1 -16.99 -24.00 -5.20
N PHE A 2 -16.29 -25.08 -4.88
CA PHE A 2 -14.83 -25.12 -4.65
C PHE A 2 -14.04 -24.65 -5.88
N VAL A 3 -14.35 -25.15 -7.08
CA VAL A 3 -13.68 -24.73 -8.34
C VAL A 3 -13.95 -23.25 -8.62
N GLY A 4 -15.18 -22.79 -8.41
CA GLY A 4 -15.54 -21.38 -8.62
C GLY A 4 -14.80 -20.43 -7.66
N SER A 5 -14.66 -20.81 -6.37
CA SER A 5 -13.91 -20.01 -5.40
C SER A 5 -12.41 -19.96 -5.70
N ARG A 6 -11.81 -21.06 -6.17
CA ARG A 6 -10.41 -21.09 -6.62
C ARG A 6 -10.20 -20.15 -7.81
N TYR A 7 -11.07 -20.26 -8.82
CA TYR A 7 -11.00 -19.38 -10.00
C TYR A 7 -11.13 -17.91 -9.63
N ALA A 8 -12.16 -17.55 -8.85
CA ALA A 8 -12.39 -16.16 -8.43
C ALA A 8 -11.20 -15.60 -7.64
N PHE A 9 -10.67 -16.37 -6.69
CA PHE A 9 -9.51 -15.98 -5.89
C PHE A 9 -8.25 -15.81 -6.74
N GLN A 10 -7.95 -16.76 -7.64
CA GLN A 10 -6.82 -16.63 -8.55
C GLN A 10 -6.97 -15.41 -9.47
N LYS A 11 -8.17 -15.15 -9.97
CA LYS A 11 -8.44 -13.99 -10.83
C LYS A 11 -8.19 -12.66 -10.12
N ALA A 12 -8.55 -12.56 -8.84
CA ALA A 12 -8.42 -11.35 -8.03
C ALA A 12 -7.03 -11.18 -7.40
N CYS A 13 -6.41 -12.28 -6.92
CA CYS A 13 -5.30 -12.23 -5.97
C CYS A 13 -3.98 -12.80 -6.50
N LYS A 14 -4.01 -13.66 -7.55
CA LYS A 14 -2.79 -14.34 -8.02
C LYS A 14 -1.77 -13.32 -8.54
N ARG A 15 -0.50 -13.53 -8.16
CA ARG A 15 0.63 -12.79 -8.71
C ARG A 15 0.54 -12.69 -10.23
N ARG A 16 0.64 -11.51 -10.76
CA ARG A 16 0.72 -11.29 -12.21
C ARG A 16 2.18 -11.25 -12.62
N THR A 17 2.60 -12.30 -13.34
CA THR A 17 3.94 -12.36 -13.95
C THR A 17 4.02 -11.56 -15.25
N SER A 18 2.87 -11.12 -15.77
CA SER A 18 2.70 -10.47 -17.05
C SER A 18 2.05 -9.08 -16.98
N HIS A 19 2.23 -8.28 -15.94
CA HIS A 19 2.47 -6.89 -16.29
C HIS A 19 3.93 -6.87 -16.71
N PRO A 20 4.18 -6.53 -17.97
CA PRO A 20 5.45 -5.95 -18.30
C PRO A 20 5.43 -4.57 -17.62
N VAL A 21 5.81 -4.45 -16.37
CA VAL A 21 6.90 -3.54 -16.16
C VAL A 21 7.93 -4.18 -17.08
N ASN A 22 8.07 -3.66 -18.31
CA ASN A 22 9.17 -3.97 -19.17
C ASN A 22 10.35 -4.00 -18.22
N LEU A 23 11.04 -5.15 -18.07
CA LEU A 23 12.25 -5.18 -17.25
C LEU A 23 13.18 -4.08 -17.77
N GLU A 24 13.15 -3.76 -19.07
CA GLU A 24 13.81 -2.62 -19.69
C GLU A 24 13.27 -1.27 -19.15
N THR A 25 11.96 -1.07 -18.98
CA THR A 25 11.42 0.17 -18.37
C THR A 25 11.59 0.20 -16.86
N ALA A 26 11.63 -0.94 -16.15
CA ALA A 26 11.96 -0.97 -14.73
C ALA A 26 13.45 -0.73 -14.50
N ASP A 27 14.33 -1.24 -15.36
CA ASP A 27 15.75 -0.95 -15.33
C ASP A 27 16.03 0.50 -15.78
N ASP A 28 15.33 1.04 -16.77
CA ASP A 28 15.37 2.45 -17.15
C ASP A 28 14.79 3.35 -16.07
N GLU A 29 13.73 2.93 -15.38
CA GLU A 29 13.15 3.66 -14.27
C GLU A 29 13.99 3.57 -13.01
N GLN A 30 14.64 2.44 -12.74
CA GLN A 30 15.65 2.28 -11.69
C GLN A 30 16.88 3.14 -12.00
N ASN A 31 17.33 3.18 -13.24
CA ASN A 31 18.45 4.00 -13.70
C ASN A 31 18.10 5.50 -13.73
N SER A 32 16.81 5.87 -13.90
CA SER A 32 16.36 7.27 -13.84
C SER A 32 16.30 7.83 -12.41
N LEU A 33 16.30 6.96 -11.40
CA LEU A 33 16.51 7.32 -10.00
C LEU A 33 18.02 7.23 -9.70
N SER A 34 18.75 8.22 -10.11
CA SER A 34 20.23 8.23 -10.31
C SER A 34 21.08 8.23 -9.03
N THR A 35 20.61 7.62 -7.95
CA THR A 35 21.39 7.49 -6.72
C THR A 35 21.65 6.05 -6.36
N LYS A 36 22.81 5.83 -5.79
CA LYS A 36 23.24 4.56 -5.23
C LYS A 36 22.21 4.09 -4.19
N ASN A 37 21.47 3.04 -4.51
CA ASN A 37 20.57 2.38 -3.57
C ASN A 37 21.17 1.08 -3.06
N GLU A 38 20.67 0.62 -1.91
CA GLU A 38 21.01 -0.67 -1.33
C GLU A 38 19.78 -1.58 -1.44
N LYS A 39 19.95 -2.74 -2.08
CA LYS A 39 18.92 -3.77 -2.12
C LYS A 39 18.83 -4.47 -0.77
N ILE A 40 17.71 -4.36 -0.13
CA ILE A 40 17.41 -4.98 1.16
C ILE A 40 16.56 -6.22 0.95
N ILE A 41 16.90 -7.29 1.64
CA ILE A 41 16.12 -8.52 1.65
C ILE A 41 15.83 -8.86 3.10
N ILE A 42 14.54 -9.02 3.43
CA ILE A 42 14.11 -9.52 4.73
C ILE A 42 13.24 -10.76 4.56
N THR A 43 13.14 -11.54 5.61
CA THR A 43 12.16 -12.63 5.72
C THR A 43 11.01 -12.15 6.59
N ALA A 44 9.81 -12.11 6.04
CA ALA A 44 8.61 -11.78 6.79
C ALA A 44 8.34 -12.79 7.89
N SER A 45 7.53 -12.43 8.87
CA SER A 45 7.18 -13.27 10.01
C SER A 45 6.53 -14.61 9.64
N ASP A 46 5.95 -14.72 8.45
CA ASP A 46 5.37 -15.95 7.88
C ASP A 46 6.31 -16.68 6.89
N GLY A 47 7.59 -16.28 6.81
CA GLY A 47 8.61 -16.91 5.97
C GLY A 47 8.71 -16.39 4.54
N VAL A 48 7.86 -15.46 4.12
CA VAL A 48 7.92 -14.87 2.76
C VAL A 48 9.14 -13.98 2.64
N ARG A 49 9.92 -14.15 1.56
CA ARG A 49 11.03 -13.28 1.22
C ARG A 49 10.49 -11.94 0.70
N LEU A 50 10.88 -10.84 1.30
CA LEU A 50 10.52 -9.49 0.88
C LEU A 50 11.76 -8.73 0.41
N VAL A 51 11.60 -7.93 -0.64
CA VAL A 51 12.66 -7.11 -1.24
C VAL A 51 12.29 -5.64 -1.18
N GLY A 52 13.25 -4.81 -0.84
CA GLY A 52 13.12 -3.36 -0.88
C GLY A 52 14.40 -2.71 -1.37
N TYR A 53 14.32 -1.43 -1.73
CA TYR A 53 15.44 -0.63 -2.19
C TYR A 53 15.60 0.60 -1.30
N PHE A 54 16.70 0.66 -0.57
CA PHE A 54 16.97 1.71 0.40
C PHE A 54 17.89 2.78 -0.18
N TYR A 55 17.49 4.03 -0.06
CA TYR A 55 18.21 5.22 -0.44
C TYR A 55 18.63 5.97 0.82
N GLU A 56 19.89 5.82 1.23
CA GLU A 56 20.44 6.61 2.32
C GLU A 56 20.84 7.99 1.80
N ARG A 57 20.23 9.04 2.34
CA ARG A 57 20.54 10.43 2.01
C ARG A 57 21.40 11.07 3.09
N LYS A 58 21.02 10.86 4.35
CA LYS A 58 21.71 11.47 5.49
C LYS A 58 21.56 10.56 6.73
N LYS A 59 22.66 10.38 7.44
CA LYS A 59 22.68 9.65 8.71
C LYS A 59 21.69 10.31 9.71
N ASN A 60 20.91 9.50 10.41
CA ASN A 60 19.90 9.93 11.40
C ASN A 60 18.78 10.83 10.84
N ALA A 61 18.61 10.94 9.53
CA ALA A 61 17.47 11.60 8.94
C ALA A 61 16.18 10.75 9.09
N PRO A 62 14.99 11.36 9.00
CA PRO A 62 13.74 10.63 8.93
C PRO A 62 13.75 9.58 7.82
N ILE A 63 13.04 8.48 8.05
CA ILE A 63 12.93 7.36 7.11
C ILE A 63 11.50 7.26 6.66
N VAL A 64 11.28 7.36 5.36
CA VAL A 64 9.98 7.04 4.75
C VAL A 64 10.03 5.62 4.20
N ILE A 65 9.11 4.77 4.67
CA ILE A 65 8.88 3.43 4.10
C ILE A 65 7.69 3.54 3.17
N PHE A 66 7.93 3.38 1.88
CA PHE A 66 6.93 3.53 0.84
C PHE A 66 6.43 2.17 0.33
N PHE A 67 5.10 2.03 0.22
CA PHE A 67 4.41 0.84 -0.29
C PHE A 67 3.67 1.16 -1.60
N ASN A 68 3.94 0.36 -2.64
CA ASN A 68 3.33 0.52 -3.96
C ASN A 68 1.85 0.08 -3.99
N GLY A 69 1.15 0.51 -5.05
CA GLY A 69 -0.19 0.02 -5.38
C GLY A 69 -0.21 -1.41 -5.93
N LEU A 70 -1.42 -1.96 -6.06
CA LEU A 70 -1.65 -3.29 -6.61
C LEU A 70 -1.10 -3.39 -8.04
N TRP A 71 -0.36 -4.45 -8.32
CA TRP A 71 0.27 -4.74 -9.62
C TRP A 71 1.25 -3.66 -10.13
N SER A 72 1.80 -2.85 -9.23
CA SER A 72 2.82 -1.86 -9.52
C SER A 72 4.13 -2.18 -8.78
N THR A 73 5.11 -1.29 -8.86
CA THR A 73 6.38 -1.38 -8.13
C THR A 73 6.66 -0.07 -7.38
N GLY A 74 7.58 -0.14 -6.42
CA GLY A 74 8.06 1.06 -5.74
C GLY A 74 8.71 2.07 -6.69
N PHE A 75 9.34 1.63 -7.78
CA PHE A 75 9.94 2.50 -8.78
C PHE A 75 8.90 3.27 -9.60
N VAL A 76 7.79 2.64 -9.95
CA VAL A 76 6.71 3.27 -10.73
C VAL A 76 5.94 4.28 -9.88
N ASN A 77 5.41 3.82 -8.75
CA ASN A 77 4.58 4.67 -7.88
C ASN A 77 5.40 5.61 -6.98
N GLY A 78 6.65 5.27 -6.70
CA GLY A 78 7.48 5.98 -5.73
C GLY A 78 8.21 7.20 -6.28
N LYS A 79 8.10 7.55 -7.57
CA LYS A 79 8.78 8.72 -8.15
C LYS A 79 8.49 10.03 -7.42
N PRO A 80 7.23 10.36 -7.05
CA PRO A 80 6.95 11.57 -6.29
C PRO A 80 7.66 11.59 -4.95
N ILE A 81 7.51 10.53 -4.15
CA ILE A 81 8.12 10.48 -2.81
C ILE A 81 9.65 10.40 -2.86
N TYR A 82 10.21 9.79 -3.92
CA TYR A 82 11.66 9.82 -4.14
C TYR A 82 12.17 11.27 -4.27
N ARG A 83 11.51 12.10 -5.09
CA ARG A 83 11.88 13.52 -5.28
C ARG A 83 11.69 14.33 -4.00
N ILE A 84 10.59 14.12 -3.28
CA ILE A 84 10.29 14.79 -2.02
C ILE A 84 11.36 14.43 -0.98
N THR A 85 11.67 13.16 -0.81
CA THR A 85 12.70 12.71 0.17
C THR A 85 14.10 13.17 -0.22
N GLU A 86 14.40 13.24 -1.52
CA GLU A 86 15.67 13.80 -2.01
C GLU A 86 15.81 15.27 -1.69
N LYS A 87 14.79 16.08 -1.98
CA LYS A 87 14.73 17.53 -1.69
C LYS A 87 14.95 17.83 -0.20
N HIS A 88 14.43 16.97 0.68
CA HIS A 88 14.52 17.16 2.13
C HIS A 88 15.66 16.38 2.80
N ASN A 89 16.49 15.66 2.05
CA ASN A 89 17.54 14.77 2.56
C ASN A 89 17.00 13.73 3.56
N TRP A 90 15.79 13.20 3.33
CA TRP A 90 15.22 12.09 4.10
C TRP A 90 15.58 10.75 3.47
N ASN A 91 15.74 9.75 4.30
CA ASN A 91 15.98 8.39 3.84
C ASN A 91 14.70 7.77 3.29
N LEU A 92 14.82 6.94 2.26
CA LEU A 92 13.68 6.31 1.61
C LEU A 92 13.90 4.81 1.47
N LEU A 93 12.93 4.01 1.89
CA LEU A 93 12.83 2.59 1.55
C LEU A 93 11.64 2.39 0.60
N LEU A 94 11.90 2.00 -0.62
CA LEU A 94 10.87 1.48 -1.53
C LEU A 94 10.65 0.00 -1.21
N ALA A 95 9.66 -0.29 -0.37
CA ALA A 95 9.32 -1.65 0.06
C ALA A 95 8.40 -2.32 -0.97
N THR A 96 8.88 -3.36 -1.64
CA THR A 96 8.06 -4.13 -2.59
C THR A 96 7.15 -5.09 -1.84
N LEU A 97 5.85 -4.98 -2.08
CA LEU A 97 4.84 -5.83 -1.46
C LEU A 97 5.02 -7.31 -1.85
N ARG A 98 4.54 -8.25 -1.00
CA ARG A 98 4.45 -9.67 -1.37
C ARG A 98 3.67 -9.85 -2.68
N ALA A 99 3.97 -10.87 -3.44
CA ALA A 99 3.44 -11.17 -4.77
C ALA A 99 3.66 -10.05 -5.82
N HIS A 100 4.59 -9.12 -5.59
CA HIS A 100 4.99 -8.08 -6.53
C HIS A 100 6.50 -8.09 -6.77
N GLY A 101 6.91 -7.62 -7.94
CA GLY A 101 8.32 -7.45 -8.29
C GLY A 101 9.18 -8.67 -7.91
N GLU A 102 10.27 -8.43 -7.17
CA GLU A 102 11.19 -9.46 -6.70
C GLU A 102 10.81 -10.08 -5.35
N SER A 103 9.79 -9.56 -4.65
CA SER A 103 9.31 -10.16 -3.41
C SER A 103 8.63 -11.50 -3.67
N GLY A 104 8.72 -12.42 -2.71
CA GLY A 104 8.07 -13.72 -2.75
C GLY A 104 6.55 -13.64 -2.60
N GLY A 105 5.93 -14.82 -2.46
CA GLY A 105 4.48 -14.95 -2.34
C GLY A 105 3.78 -15.18 -3.68
N GLU A 106 2.69 -15.94 -3.65
CA GLU A 106 1.90 -16.27 -4.83
C GLU A 106 0.67 -15.36 -4.99
N TYR A 107 0.18 -14.80 -3.89
CA TYR A 107 -1.06 -14.05 -3.84
C TYR A 107 -0.89 -12.71 -3.14
N SER A 108 -1.49 -11.68 -3.72
CA SER A 108 -1.78 -10.44 -3.01
C SER A 108 -3.10 -10.58 -2.27
N THR A 109 -3.14 -10.21 -1.01
CA THR A 109 -4.31 -10.37 -0.13
C THR A 109 -4.96 -9.04 0.23
N PHE A 110 -4.69 -7.99 -0.54
CA PHE A 110 -5.27 -6.65 -0.38
C PHE A 110 -5.12 -6.08 1.03
N GLY A 111 -3.99 -6.33 1.67
CA GLY A 111 -3.68 -5.84 3.01
C GLY A 111 -3.96 -6.82 4.15
N ALA A 112 -4.58 -7.98 3.89
CA ALA A 112 -4.84 -8.97 4.94
C ALA A 112 -3.56 -9.54 5.55
N LEU A 113 -2.58 -9.88 4.73
CA LEU A 113 -1.25 -10.35 5.13
C LEU A 113 -0.20 -9.24 5.01
N GLU A 114 -0.31 -8.36 4.01
CA GLU A 114 0.65 -7.30 3.74
C GLU A 114 0.81 -6.31 4.90
N LYS A 115 -0.20 -6.12 5.76
CA LYS A 115 -0.07 -5.32 6.98
C LYS A 115 1.00 -5.85 7.95
N TYR A 116 1.23 -7.16 7.96
CA TYR A 116 2.32 -7.77 8.75
C TYR A 116 3.67 -7.57 8.08
N ASP A 117 3.73 -7.58 6.73
CA ASP A 117 4.94 -7.20 5.99
C ASP A 117 5.34 -5.76 6.31
N CYS A 118 4.36 -4.85 6.36
CA CYS A 118 4.59 -3.46 6.76
C CYS A 118 5.24 -3.38 8.15
N ARG A 119 4.71 -4.09 9.14
CA ARG A 119 5.30 -4.18 10.49
C ARG A 119 6.72 -4.76 10.45
N ASP A 120 6.95 -5.79 9.65
CA ASP A 120 8.26 -6.44 9.55
C ASP A 120 9.30 -5.48 8.92
N TRP A 121 8.90 -4.63 7.97
CA TRP A 121 9.72 -3.54 7.44
C TRP A 121 10.00 -2.45 8.50
N VAL A 122 9.02 -2.08 9.30
CA VAL A 122 9.22 -1.15 10.44
C VAL A 122 10.21 -1.75 11.45
N SER A 123 10.08 -3.04 11.75
CA SER A 123 11.01 -3.76 12.64
C SER A 123 12.43 -3.76 12.07
N TRP A 124 12.61 -3.96 10.76
CA TRP A 124 13.90 -3.84 10.09
C TRP A 124 14.50 -2.44 10.24
N ALA A 125 13.69 -1.40 9.99
CA ALA A 125 14.17 -0.02 10.13
C ALA A 125 14.60 0.29 11.56
N ARG A 126 13.83 -0.12 12.56
CA ARG A 126 14.21 0.04 13.99
C ARG A 126 15.50 -0.68 14.36
N LYS A 127 15.69 -1.91 13.86
CA LYS A 127 16.91 -2.67 14.12
C LYS A 127 18.14 -2.03 13.50
N ARG A 128 17.99 -1.43 12.32
CA ARG A 128 19.08 -0.84 11.57
C ARG A 128 19.47 0.57 12.07
N PHE A 129 18.48 1.40 12.40
CA PHE A 129 18.69 2.83 12.67
C PHE A 129 18.45 3.22 14.13
N GLY A 130 18.03 2.27 14.96
CA GLY A 130 17.79 2.49 16.38
C GLY A 130 16.35 2.89 16.70
N THR A 131 16.03 2.86 18.00
CA THR A 131 14.67 3.09 18.52
C THR A 131 14.20 4.54 18.39
N GLU A 132 15.13 5.48 18.32
CA GLU A 132 14.86 6.93 18.22
C GLU A 132 14.64 7.41 16.76
N SER A 133 14.73 6.50 15.79
CA SER A 133 14.54 6.85 14.38
C SER A 133 13.13 7.33 14.11
N LEU A 134 13.01 8.44 13.36
CA LEU A 134 11.73 8.97 12.91
C LEU A 134 11.28 8.19 11.69
N ILE A 135 10.34 7.27 11.87
CA ILE A 135 9.81 6.40 10.81
C ILE A 135 8.43 6.89 10.39
N PHE A 136 8.27 7.13 9.09
CA PHE A 136 6.99 7.46 8.46
C PHE A 136 6.62 6.36 7.46
N LEU A 137 5.34 6.06 7.38
CA LEU A 137 4.80 5.15 6.36
C LEU A 137 4.10 5.98 5.29
N MET A 138 4.32 5.63 4.05
CA MET A 138 3.57 6.19 2.93
C MET A 138 3.17 5.09 1.98
N GLY A 139 1.96 5.15 1.48
CA GLY A 139 1.51 4.20 0.48
C GLY A 139 0.52 4.78 -0.50
N ILE A 140 0.50 4.18 -1.68
CA ILE A 140 -0.42 4.53 -2.76
C ILE A 140 -1.42 3.40 -2.96
N SER A 141 -2.72 3.72 -3.04
CA SER A 141 -3.79 2.75 -3.29
C SER A 141 -3.75 1.60 -2.27
N MET A 142 -3.49 0.37 -2.70
CA MET A 142 -3.30 -0.77 -1.79
C MET A 142 -2.21 -0.53 -0.75
N GLY A 143 -1.10 0.13 -1.13
CA GLY A 143 -0.03 0.48 -0.20
C GLY A 143 -0.49 1.41 0.93
N GLY A 144 -1.33 2.39 0.60
CA GLY A 144 -1.95 3.29 1.59
C GLY A 144 -2.88 2.53 2.54
N ALA A 145 -3.74 1.67 2.00
CA ALA A 145 -4.60 0.81 2.81
C ALA A 145 -3.78 -0.10 3.76
N ILE A 146 -2.65 -0.67 3.28
CA ILE A 146 -1.74 -1.50 4.08
C ILE A 146 -1.14 -0.69 5.24
N ALA A 147 -0.65 0.53 4.98
CA ALA A 147 -0.10 1.39 6.02
C ALA A 147 -1.14 1.70 7.10
N MET A 148 -2.38 2.03 6.73
CA MET A 148 -3.47 2.24 7.67
C MET A 148 -3.85 0.96 8.43
N LEU A 149 -3.95 -0.18 7.75
CA LEU A 149 -4.28 -1.48 8.36
C LEU A 149 -3.22 -1.97 9.35
N SER A 150 -1.95 -1.57 9.17
CA SER A 150 -0.86 -1.93 10.08
C SER A 150 -0.84 -1.07 11.36
N SER A 151 -1.49 0.09 11.36
CA SER A 151 -1.34 1.17 12.33
C SER A 151 -1.64 0.79 13.79
N ASN A 152 -2.42 -0.24 14.03
CA ASN A 152 -2.79 -0.73 15.35
C ASN A 152 -2.16 -2.09 15.71
N LEU A 153 -1.19 -2.56 14.92
CA LEU A 153 -0.43 -3.75 15.25
C LEU A 153 0.63 -3.43 16.31
N GLU A 154 0.96 -4.42 17.13
CA GLU A 154 2.07 -4.35 18.06
C GLU A 154 3.39 -4.11 17.31
N GLY A 155 4.24 -3.22 17.83
CA GLY A 155 5.51 -2.84 17.23
C GLY A 155 5.44 -1.62 16.29
N MET A 156 4.23 -1.03 16.11
CA MET A 156 4.04 0.15 15.28
C MET A 156 4.10 1.48 16.05
N GLU A 157 4.30 1.45 17.36
CA GLU A 157 4.30 2.63 18.25
C GLU A 157 5.43 3.62 17.93
N CYS A 158 6.47 3.14 17.24
CA CYS A 158 7.60 3.97 16.80
C CYS A 158 7.31 4.76 15.50
N VAL A 159 6.22 4.45 14.79
CA VAL A 159 5.82 5.17 13.58
C VAL A 159 5.27 6.54 13.95
N ARG A 160 5.78 7.58 13.29
CA ARG A 160 5.47 8.99 13.60
C ARG A 160 4.35 9.58 12.74
N GLY A 161 4.03 8.93 11.64
CA GLY A 161 2.93 9.35 10.77
C GLY A 161 2.69 8.36 9.64
N ILE A 162 1.47 8.35 9.15
CA ILE A 162 1.02 7.57 7.99
C ILE A 162 0.49 8.52 6.94
N ILE A 163 0.94 8.35 5.70
CA ILE A 163 0.46 9.09 4.53
C ILE A 163 -0.19 8.09 3.59
N ASP A 164 -1.47 8.27 3.36
CA ASP A 164 -2.28 7.49 2.42
C ASP A 164 -2.61 8.31 1.19
N GLU A 165 -2.29 7.82 -0.01
CA GLU A 165 -2.82 8.37 -1.25
C GLU A 165 -3.72 7.36 -1.94
N GLY A 166 -5.02 7.67 -2.02
CA GLY A 166 -5.98 6.87 -2.77
C GLY A 166 -6.25 5.49 -2.18
N GLY A 167 -6.04 5.29 -0.88
CA GLY A 167 -6.32 4.04 -0.19
C GLY A 167 -7.82 3.76 -0.04
N TYR A 168 -8.13 2.58 0.48
CA TYR A 168 -9.49 2.09 0.57
C TYR A 168 -9.86 1.54 1.95
N THR A 169 -11.16 1.40 2.19
CA THR A 169 -11.73 0.96 3.46
C THR A 169 -11.62 -0.54 3.70
N SER A 170 -11.84 -1.37 2.67
CA SER A 170 -11.77 -2.83 2.78
C SER A 170 -11.49 -3.54 1.45
N PRO A 171 -10.83 -4.72 1.49
CA PRO A 171 -10.57 -5.52 0.30
C PRO A 171 -11.81 -5.93 -0.46
N LEU A 172 -12.86 -6.38 0.25
CA LEU A 172 -14.08 -6.87 -0.41
C LEU A 172 -14.80 -5.75 -1.14
N GLU A 173 -14.85 -4.55 -0.57
CA GLU A 173 -15.45 -3.39 -1.23
C GLU A 173 -14.67 -3.01 -2.50
N MET A 174 -13.33 -3.07 -2.47
CA MET A 174 -12.50 -2.86 -3.67
C MET A 174 -12.75 -3.92 -4.73
N ILE A 175 -12.84 -5.20 -4.34
CA ILE A 175 -13.15 -6.29 -5.27
C ILE A 175 -14.52 -6.09 -5.90
N GLU A 176 -15.52 -5.68 -5.13
CA GLU A 176 -16.86 -5.40 -5.61
C GLU A 176 -16.87 -4.23 -6.61
N ILE A 177 -16.23 -3.10 -6.28
CA ILE A 177 -16.15 -1.93 -7.14
C ILE A 177 -15.49 -2.31 -8.48
N ASN A 178 -14.32 -2.93 -8.42
CA ASN A 178 -13.55 -3.30 -9.62
C ASN A 178 -14.20 -4.42 -10.47
N SER A 179 -15.21 -5.11 -9.92
CA SER A 179 -15.94 -6.15 -10.63
C SER A 179 -17.23 -5.66 -11.30
N ARG A 180 -17.71 -4.47 -10.95
CA ARG A 180 -19.01 -3.94 -11.41
C ARG A 180 -19.10 -3.82 -12.92
N ASP A 181 -18.09 -3.26 -13.56
CA ASP A 181 -18.10 -3.03 -15.01
C ASP A 181 -18.11 -4.34 -15.81
N LYS A 182 -17.52 -5.40 -15.24
CA LYS A 182 -17.43 -6.71 -15.88
C LYS A 182 -18.66 -7.57 -15.67
N LEU A 183 -19.23 -7.50 -14.47
CA LEU A 183 -20.34 -8.39 -14.09
C LEU A 183 -21.73 -7.76 -14.29
N GLN A 184 -21.82 -6.43 -14.39
CA GLN A 184 -23.03 -5.66 -14.68
C GLN A 184 -24.27 -5.97 -13.80
N SER A 185 -24.12 -6.82 -12.79
CA SER A 185 -25.17 -7.25 -11.87
C SER A 185 -24.66 -7.19 -10.43
N LYS A 186 -25.34 -6.44 -9.57
CA LYS A 186 -25.01 -6.34 -8.14
C LYS A 186 -24.99 -7.71 -7.45
N PHE A 187 -25.90 -8.60 -7.86
CA PHE A 187 -25.97 -9.96 -7.32
C PHE A 187 -24.74 -10.80 -7.70
N LEU A 188 -24.32 -10.75 -8.98
CA LEU A 188 -23.13 -11.46 -9.44
C LEU A 188 -21.84 -10.90 -8.83
N VAL A 189 -21.75 -9.57 -8.68
CA VAL A 189 -20.63 -8.90 -7.98
C VAL A 189 -20.50 -9.42 -6.55
N ARG A 190 -21.60 -9.52 -5.82
CA ARG A 190 -21.61 -10.02 -4.44
C ARG A 190 -21.21 -11.49 -4.37
N ILE A 191 -21.74 -12.33 -5.27
CA ILE A 191 -21.34 -13.75 -5.35
C ILE A 191 -19.84 -13.85 -5.64
N PHE A 192 -19.32 -13.06 -6.58
CA PHE A 192 -17.90 -13.06 -6.92
C PHE A 192 -17.02 -12.68 -5.73
N SER A 193 -17.36 -11.60 -5.03
CA SER A 193 -16.60 -11.16 -3.84
C SER A 193 -16.60 -12.22 -2.73
N GLU A 194 -17.72 -12.90 -2.52
CA GLU A 194 -17.81 -14.01 -1.56
C GLU A 194 -16.97 -15.21 -1.98
N LEU A 195 -16.98 -15.57 -3.27
CA LEU A 195 -16.14 -16.64 -3.78
C LEU A 195 -14.65 -16.30 -3.63
N VAL A 196 -14.26 -15.04 -3.85
CA VAL A 196 -12.88 -14.58 -3.59
C VAL A 196 -12.54 -14.71 -2.10
N ASN A 197 -13.43 -14.31 -1.19
CA ASN A 197 -13.19 -14.44 0.25
C ASN A 197 -13.07 -15.90 0.70
N VAL A 198 -13.89 -16.80 0.16
CA VAL A 198 -13.76 -18.26 0.42
C VAL A 198 -12.42 -18.77 -0.09
N GLY A 199 -12.05 -18.40 -1.32
CA GLY A 199 -10.74 -18.74 -1.88
C GLY A 199 -9.57 -18.20 -1.06
N ALA A 200 -9.68 -16.97 -0.55
CA ALA A 200 -8.68 -16.37 0.33
C ALA A 200 -8.49 -17.17 1.62
N ARG A 201 -9.58 -17.71 2.20
CA ARG A 201 -9.50 -18.56 3.40
C ARG A 201 -8.79 -19.90 3.12
N ILE A 202 -9.05 -20.51 1.95
CA ILE A 202 -8.54 -21.84 1.61
C ILE A 202 -7.10 -21.77 1.11
N TRP A 203 -6.81 -20.90 0.14
CA TRP A 203 -5.49 -20.84 -0.52
C TRP A 203 -4.64 -19.67 -0.06
N GLY A 204 -5.27 -18.53 0.29
CA GLY A 204 -4.57 -17.34 0.79
C GLY A 204 -4.31 -17.36 2.30
N ARG A 205 -4.88 -18.33 3.02
CA ARG A 205 -4.78 -18.47 4.50
C ARG A 205 -5.16 -17.18 5.25
N CYS A 206 -6.08 -16.41 4.70
CA CYS A 206 -6.54 -15.17 5.27
C CYS A 206 -8.05 -14.96 5.09
N ASN A 207 -8.65 -14.08 5.90
CA ASN A 207 -10.06 -13.74 5.83
C ASN A 207 -10.20 -12.27 5.41
N LEU A 208 -10.58 -12.01 4.17
CA LEU A 208 -10.72 -10.66 3.64
C LEU A 208 -11.86 -9.87 4.29
N ARG A 209 -12.91 -10.54 4.78
CA ARG A 209 -14.05 -9.91 5.45
C ARG A 209 -13.67 -9.25 6.79
N GLY A 210 -12.62 -9.74 7.44
CA GLY A 210 -12.11 -9.17 8.69
C GLY A 210 -11.16 -7.98 8.49
N VAL A 211 -10.84 -7.62 7.25
CA VAL A 211 -9.89 -6.56 6.93
C VAL A 211 -10.65 -5.25 6.71
N ASP A 212 -10.43 -4.28 7.60
CA ASP A 212 -11.17 -3.02 7.65
C ASP A 212 -10.25 -1.90 8.14
N ALA A 213 -9.87 -0.99 7.23
CA ALA A 213 -9.00 0.13 7.53
C ALA A 213 -9.69 1.16 8.45
N CYS A 214 -11.01 1.32 8.35
CA CYS A 214 -11.75 2.20 9.26
C CYS A 214 -11.62 1.71 10.71
N LYS A 215 -11.73 0.39 10.95
CA LYS A 215 -11.54 -0.19 12.29
C LYS A 215 -10.10 -0.04 12.78
N ALA A 216 -9.11 -0.17 11.92
CA ALA A 216 -7.72 0.06 12.29
C ALA A 216 -7.51 1.52 12.73
N LEU A 217 -8.04 2.48 11.96
CA LEU A 217 -7.94 3.91 12.25
C LEU A 217 -8.72 4.35 13.50
N MET A 218 -9.77 3.63 13.91
CA MET A 218 -10.45 3.90 15.18
C MET A 218 -9.58 3.62 16.40
N ASN A 219 -8.57 2.76 16.27
CA ASN A 219 -7.72 2.30 17.37
C ASN A 219 -6.27 2.77 17.25
N THR A 220 -5.90 3.44 16.16
CA THR A 220 -4.55 3.99 16.00
C THR A 220 -4.32 5.23 16.87
N LYS A 221 -3.08 5.40 17.29
CA LYS A 221 -2.58 6.65 17.91
C LYS A 221 -1.62 7.41 16.97
N ILE A 222 -1.32 6.82 15.81
CA ILE A 222 -0.39 7.39 14.84
C ILE A 222 -1.12 8.48 14.04
N PRO A 223 -0.55 9.68 13.86
CA PRO A 223 -1.11 10.71 12.99
C PRO A 223 -1.27 10.23 11.55
N VAL A 224 -2.36 10.62 10.89
CA VAL A 224 -2.69 10.15 9.53
C VAL A 224 -3.00 11.32 8.60
N LEU A 225 -2.30 11.37 7.46
CA LEU A 225 -2.62 12.23 6.33
C LEU A 225 -3.28 11.38 5.23
N ILE A 226 -4.49 11.77 4.83
CA ILE A 226 -5.22 11.13 3.73
C ILE A 226 -5.24 12.09 2.54
N ILE A 227 -4.66 11.67 1.41
CA ILE A 227 -4.66 12.40 0.14
C ILE A 227 -5.52 11.63 -0.85
N HIS A 228 -6.46 12.30 -1.54
CA HIS A 228 -7.35 11.61 -2.47
C HIS A 228 -7.81 12.50 -3.61
N GLY A 229 -8.00 11.90 -4.79
CA GLY A 229 -8.56 12.57 -5.94
C GLY A 229 -10.09 12.58 -5.91
N ASP A 230 -10.74 13.71 -6.23
CA ASP A 230 -12.22 13.77 -6.27
C ASP A 230 -12.83 13.05 -7.47
N LYS A 231 -12.02 12.69 -8.47
CA LYS A 231 -12.41 11.94 -9.68
C LYS A 231 -11.94 10.48 -9.65
N ASP A 232 -11.50 9.99 -8.50
CA ASP A 232 -11.11 8.60 -8.36
C ASP A 232 -12.31 7.66 -8.52
N THR A 233 -12.28 6.86 -9.60
CA THR A 233 -13.32 5.87 -9.93
C THR A 233 -12.97 4.47 -9.44
N GLN A 234 -11.69 4.21 -9.11
CA GLN A 234 -11.23 2.91 -8.62
C GLN A 234 -11.45 2.78 -7.10
N ALA A 235 -10.99 3.78 -6.33
CA ALA A 235 -11.29 3.92 -4.91
C ALA A 235 -12.09 5.22 -4.73
N PRO A 236 -13.43 5.20 -4.79
CA PRO A 236 -14.22 6.42 -4.76
C PRO A 236 -13.91 7.30 -3.55
N VAL A 237 -13.86 8.62 -3.74
CA VAL A 237 -13.51 9.61 -2.70
C VAL A 237 -14.35 9.48 -1.41
N ALA A 238 -15.54 8.89 -1.51
CA ALA A 238 -16.35 8.54 -0.34
C ALA A 238 -15.64 7.59 0.64
N MET A 239 -14.68 6.77 0.17
CA MET A 239 -13.85 5.96 1.05
C MET A 239 -12.90 6.83 1.88
N ALA A 240 -12.26 7.85 1.28
CA ALA A 240 -11.40 8.79 2.00
C ALA A 240 -12.16 9.51 3.12
N TYR A 241 -13.39 9.97 2.85
CA TYR A 241 -14.23 10.58 3.89
C TYR A 241 -14.56 9.60 5.02
N ARG A 242 -14.85 8.32 4.71
CA ARG A 242 -15.10 7.30 5.75
C ARG A 242 -13.85 7.00 6.57
N LEU A 243 -12.68 6.88 5.94
CA LEU A 243 -11.38 6.69 6.60
C LEU A 243 -11.10 7.87 7.54
N ASN A 244 -11.21 9.09 7.03
CA ASN A 244 -10.99 10.31 7.82
C ASN A 244 -11.95 10.39 9.02
N ASN A 245 -13.23 10.12 8.83
CA ASN A 245 -14.22 10.16 9.91
C ASN A 245 -13.98 9.07 10.95
N SER A 246 -13.45 7.92 10.57
CA SER A 246 -13.14 6.81 11.47
C SER A 246 -11.85 7.02 12.27
N CYS A 247 -10.91 7.80 11.73
CA CYS A 247 -9.63 8.06 12.39
C CYS A 247 -9.82 8.86 13.70
N LYS A 248 -9.31 8.32 14.81
CA LYS A 248 -9.40 8.94 16.15
C LYS A 248 -8.13 9.66 16.58
N SER A 249 -7.00 9.38 15.91
CA SER A 249 -5.76 10.12 16.12
C SER A 249 -5.80 11.49 15.44
N GLU A 250 -4.72 12.26 15.62
CA GLU A 250 -4.46 13.45 14.80
C GLU A 250 -4.55 13.08 13.32
N LYS A 251 -5.25 13.91 12.54
CA LYS A 251 -5.50 13.63 11.15
C LYS A 251 -5.59 14.88 10.29
N GLN A 252 -5.20 14.72 9.06
CA GLN A 252 -5.36 15.73 8.02
C GLN A 252 -5.88 15.06 6.75
N MET A 253 -6.65 15.79 5.95
CA MET A 253 -7.16 15.29 4.68
C MET A 253 -6.97 16.34 3.60
N LEU A 254 -6.42 15.91 2.46
CA LEU A 254 -6.24 16.71 1.26
C LEU A 254 -7.01 16.07 0.10
N ILE A 255 -8.01 16.77 -0.41
CA ILE A 255 -8.70 16.40 -1.64
C ILE A 255 -8.15 17.22 -2.79
N ILE A 256 -7.61 16.56 -3.80
CA ILE A 256 -7.10 17.17 -5.03
C ILE A 256 -8.20 17.14 -6.09
N ARG A 257 -8.65 18.34 -6.47
CA ARG A 257 -9.73 18.52 -7.44
C ARG A 257 -9.25 18.14 -8.83
N GLY A 258 -10.05 17.31 -9.53
CA GLY A 258 -9.76 16.83 -10.88
C GLY A 258 -8.83 15.62 -10.95
N ALA A 259 -8.23 15.21 -9.82
CA ALA A 259 -7.36 14.05 -9.78
C ALA A 259 -8.15 12.73 -9.83
N GLY A 260 -7.68 11.79 -10.66
CA GLY A 260 -8.12 10.40 -10.69
C GLY A 260 -7.39 9.56 -9.66
N HIS A 261 -7.42 8.23 -9.85
CA HIS A 261 -6.74 7.29 -8.97
C HIS A 261 -5.22 7.45 -9.03
N THR A 262 -4.59 7.79 -7.91
CA THR A 262 -3.12 7.99 -7.78
C THR A 262 -2.53 9.11 -8.66
N ASP A 263 -3.35 10.06 -9.08
CA ASP A 263 -2.92 11.20 -9.91
C ASP A 263 -2.71 12.49 -9.10
N CYS A 264 -2.83 12.45 -7.78
CA CYS A 264 -2.86 13.65 -6.94
C CYS A 264 -1.59 14.51 -7.09
N TYR A 265 -0.42 13.88 -7.03
CA TYR A 265 0.85 14.59 -7.23
C TYR A 265 0.97 15.21 -8.63
N LYS A 266 0.52 14.50 -9.66
CA LYS A 266 0.57 14.96 -11.06
C LYS A 266 -0.31 16.19 -11.30
N ILE A 267 -1.48 16.24 -10.66
CA ILE A 267 -2.46 17.33 -10.85
C ILE A 267 -2.08 18.57 -10.05
N ASP A 268 -1.66 18.43 -8.80
CA ASP A 268 -1.31 19.58 -7.95
C ASP A 268 -0.10 19.25 -7.05
N PRO A 269 1.13 19.23 -7.62
CA PRO A 269 2.33 18.90 -6.87
C PRO A 269 2.61 19.90 -5.73
N LEU A 270 2.27 21.18 -5.89
CA LEU A 270 2.53 22.17 -4.86
C LEU A 270 1.67 21.94 -3.61
N ARG A 271 0.37 21.70 -3.75
CA ARG A 271 -0.48 21.39 -2.60
C ARG A 271 -0.13 20.02 -1.99
N TYR A 272 0.26 19.08 -2.82
CA TYR A 272 0.69 17.75 -2.36
C TYR A 272 1.95 17.80 -1.49
N GLU A 273 2.95 18.61 -1.87
CA GLU A 273 4.20 18.76 -1.12
C GLU A 273 4.06 19.64 0.14
N ASN A 274 3.06 20.53 0.20
CA ASN A 274 2.89 21.50 1.26
C ASN A 274 1.90 21.08 2.37
N VAL A 275 1.32 19.87 2.26
CA VAL A 275 0.34 19.37 3.23
C VAL A 275 0.96 18.58 4.43
#